data_4b5732cddb670542922d6bbff45b62b0
#
_entry.id   4b5732cddb670542922d6bbff45b62b0
#
_cell.length_a   1.000
_cell.length_b   1.000
_cell.length_c   1.000
_cell.angle_alpha   90.00
_cell.angle_beta   90.00
_cell.angle_gamma   90.00
#
_symmetry.space_group_name_H-M   'P 1'
#
loop_
_entity.id
_entity.type
_entity.pdbx_description
1 polymer ?
#
loop_
_entity_poly.entity_id
_entity_poly.type
_entity_poly.pdbx_seq_one_letter_code
_entity_poly.pdbx_strand_id
1 'polypeptide(L)'
;MNVSQLETELDLPRASIRFYEKEGLLSPARLANGYRDYSQADLDTLRRVKLLRALGLPLEDIKALQGGGLRLADALRAQEERLEREARQREAARTLCRTMEDEGAEYATLDAGRYLEQLDKLGETGVTLTPPAADSLPVVRHP
;
A
#
# COMPACT_ATOMS: atom_id res chain seq x y z
N MET A 1 22.41 13.36 -8.98
CA MET A 1 22.87 12.17 -8.27
C MET A 1 22.46 10.91 -9.02
N ASN A 2 23.17 9.83 -8.80
CA ASN A 2 22.87 8.57 -9.48
C ASN A 2 21.90 7.73 -8.64
N VAL A 3 21.43 6.60 -9.22
CA VAL A 3 20.44 5.77 -8.58
C VAL A 3 20.95 5.15 -7.27
N SER A 4 22.25 4.84 -7.19
CA SER A 4 22.82 4.27 -5.97
C SER A 4 22.78 5.26 -4.82
N GLN A 5 23.01 6.53 -5.10
CA GLN A 5 22.91 7.59 -4.10
C GLN A 5 21.48 7.75 -3.64
N LEU A 6 20.50 7.66 -4.55
CA LEU A 6 19.10 7.71 -4.19
C LEU A 6 18.69 6.53 -3.32
N GLU A 7 19.14 5.34 -3.66
CA GLU A 7 18.84 4.14 -2.85
C GLU A 7 19.26 4.36 -1.40
N THR A 8 20.44 4.89 -1.21
CA THR A 8 20.98 5.14 0.13
C THR A 8 20.21 6.23 0.85
N GLU A 9 19.98 7.36 0.18
CA GLU A 9 19.30 8.49 0.76
C GLU A 9 17.85 8.18 1.15
N LEU A 10 17.15 7.41 0.31
CA LEU A 10 15.73 7.15 0.49
C LEU A 10 15.45 5.83 1.18
N ASP A 11 16.46 4.99 1.33
CA ASP A 11 16.25 3.62 1.80
C ASP A 11 15.15 2.96 0.97
N LEU A 12 15.29 3.04 -0.34
CA LEU A 12 14.38 2.41 -1.31
C LEU A 12 15.19 1.54 -2.26
N PRO A 13 14.69 0.35 -2.58
CA PRO A 13 15.34 -0.48 -3.59
C PRO A 13 15.32 0.21 -4.96
N ARG A 14 16.34 -0.03 -5.73
CA ARG A 14 16.44 0.49 -7.10
C ARG A 14 15.19 0.13 -7.92
N ALA A 15 14.69 -1.09 -7.75
CA ALA A 15 13.51 -1.54 -8.48
C ALA A 15 12.30 -0.65 -8.18
N SER A 16 12.13 -0.19 -6.94
CA SER A 16 11.05 0.71 -6.57
C SER A 16 11.20 2.07 -7.24
N ILE A 17 12.42 2.61 -7.25
CA ILE A 17 12.69 3.90 -7.88
C ILE A 17 12.35 3.82 -9.37
N ARG A 18 12.78 2.78 -10.04
CA ARG A 18 12.50 2.59 -11.46
C ARG A 18 11.05 2.34 -11.74
N PHE A 19 10.36 1.64 -10.84
CA PHE A 19 8.93 1.44 -10.96
C PHE A 19 8.19 2.79 -10.94
N TYR A 20 8.53 3.66 -10.02
CA TYR A 20 7.88 4.97 -9.95
C TYR A 20 8.19 5.84 -11.16
N GLU A 21 9.41 5.74 -11.66
CA GLU A 21 9.79 6.43 -12.89
C GLU A 21 8.96 5.92 -14.07
N LYS A 22 8.83 4.60 -14.19
CA LYS A 22 8.05 3.96 -15.25
C LYS A 22 6.57 4.36 -15.16
N GLU A 23 6.07 4.54 -13.95
CA GLU A 23 4.69 4.96 -13.71
C GLU A 23 4.47 6.46 -13.92
N GLY A 24 5.51 7.17 -14.28
CA GLY A 24 5.39 8.59 -14.63
C GLY A 24 5.45 9.55 -13.47
N LEU A 25 5.84 9.09 -12.29
CA LEU A 25 5.88 9.97 -11.12
C LEU A 25 7.09 10.88 -11.11
N LEU A 26 8.14 10.52 -11.80
CA LEU A 26 9.31 11.36 -12.00
C LEU A 26 9.93 11.06 -13.34
N SER A 27 10.71 12.02 -13.84
CA SER A 27 11.34 11.92 -15.14
C SER A 27 12.73 12.54 -15.06
N PRO A 28 13.74 11.78 -14.59
CA PRO A 28 15.06 12.33 -14.37
C PRO A 28 15.74 12.71 -15.68
N ALA A 29 16.60 13.73 -15.61
CA ALA A 29 17.43 14.11 -16.73
C ALA A 29 18.43 13.00 -17.04
N ARG A 30 19.02 13.06 -18.21
CA ARG A 30 20.05 12.12 -18.62
C ARG A 30 21.36 12.85 -18.84
N LEU A 31 22.46 12.24 -18.43
CA LEU A 31 23.79 12.73 -18.76
C LEU A 31 24.10 12.43 -20.21
N ALA A 32 25.17 13.03 -20.73
CA ALA A 32 25.58 12.82 -22.10
C ALA A 32 25.83 11.34 -22.43
N ASN A 33 26.26 10.55 -21.44
CA ASN A 33 26.50 9.11 -21.61
C ASN A 33 25.23 8.28 -21.46
N GLY A 34 24.06 8.90 -21.31
CA GLY A 34 22.80 8.20 -21.21
C GLY A 34 22.39 7.77 -19.82
N TYR A 35 23.25 7.93 -18.83
CA TYR A 35 22.90 7.60 -17.45
C TYR A 35 21.96 8.64 -16.86
N ARG A 36 21.10 8.20 -15.96
CA ARG A 36 20.15 9.08 -15.27
C ARG A 36 20.86 10.01 -14.30
N ASP A 37 20.42 11.24 -14.26
CA ASP A 37 20.92 12.23 -13.32
C ASP A 37 19.74 12.76 -12.52
N TYR A 38 19.58 12.26 -11.31
CA TYR A 38 18.47 12.62 -10.45
C TYR A 38 18.75 13.94 -9.74
N SER A 39 17.75 14.81 -9.75
CA SER A 39 17.83 16.13 -9.12
C SER A 39 17.37 16.10 -7.68
N GLN A 40 17.57 17.20 -6.97
CA GLN A 40 17.00 17.39 -5.64
C GLN A 40 15.46 17.31 -5.69
N ALA A 41 14.85 17.87 -6.74
CA ALA A 41 13.40 17.80 -6.93
C ALA A 41 12.93 16.35 -7.09
N ASP A 42 13.70 15.53 -7.79
CA ASP A 42 13.39 14.10 -7.92
C ASP A 42 13.46 13.40 -6.56
N LEU A 43 14.48 13.71 -5.77
CA LEU A 43 14.62 13.17 -4.42
C LEU A 43 13.42 13.54 -3.55
N ASP A 44 13.01 14.81 -3.59
CA ASP A 44 11.86 15.28 -2.83
C ASP A 44 10.56 14.61 -3.28
N THR A 45 10.40 14.42 -4.58
CA THR A 45 9.25 13.70 -5.13
C THR A 45 9.20 12.27 -4.60
N LEU A 46 10.33 11.59 -4.64
CA LEU A 46 10.40 10.20 -4.16
C LEU A 46 10.15 10.11 -2.65
N ARG A 47 10.58 11.10 -1.88
CA ARG A 47 10.26 11.14 -0.45
C ARG A 47 8.76 11.25 -0.21
N ARG A 48 8.09 12.10 -0.98
CA ARG A 48 6.62 12.23 -0.90
C ARG A 48 5.95 10.91 -1.25
N VAL A 49 6.39 10.30 -2.35
CA VAL A 49 5.84 9.01 -2.78
C VAL A 49 6.05 7.95 -1.70
N LYS A 50 7.26 7.87 -1.17
CA LYS A 50 7.58 6.90 -0.13
C LYS A 50 6.67 7.08 1.09
N LEU A 51 6.50 8.31 1.54
CA LEU A 51 5.63 8.59 2.68
C LEU A 51 4.20 8.16 2.41
N LEU A 52 3.65 8.59 1.28
CA LEU A 52 2.24 8.32 0.99
C LEU A 52 1.99 6.83 0.77
N ARG A 53 2.94 6.13 0.16
CA ARG A 53 2.84 4.68 0.03
C ARG A 53 2.95 3.97 1.38
N ALA A 54 3.78 4.46 2.26
CA ALA A 54 3.90 3.91 3.61
C ALA A 54 2.60 4.06 4.39
N LEU A 55 1.84 5.12 4.12
CA LEU A 55 0.52 5.31 4.71
C LEU A 55 -0.56 4.46 4.02
N GLY A 56 -0.22 3.84 2.92
CA GLY A 56 -1.13 2.95 2.21
C GLY A 56 -1.94 3.59 1.09
N LEU A 57 -1.61 4.81 0.68
CA LEU A 57 -2.32 5.44 -0.42
C LEU A 57 -2.07 4.68 -1.72
N PRO A 58 -3.12 4.44 -2.52
CA PRO A 58 -2.93 3.80 -3.82
C PRO A 58 -2.12 4.68 -4.75
N LEU A 59 -1.41 4.05 -5.66
CA LEU A 59 -0.56 4.77 -6.60
C LEU A 59 -1.36 5.75 -7.45
N GLU A 60 -2.57 5.39 -7.86
CA GLU A 60 -3.41 6.27 -8.66
C GLU A 60 -3.78 7.55 -7.90
N ASP A 61 -3.94 7.48 -6.58
CA ASP A 61 -4.19 8.67 -5.77
C ASP A 61 -2.97 9.57 -5.76
N ILE A 62 -1.77 8.99 -5.67
CA ILE A 62 -0.54 9.77 -5.70
C ILE A 62 -0.38 10.47 -7.06
N LYS A 63 -0.71 9.78 -8.14
CA LYS A 63 -0.69 10.38 -9.47
C LYS A 63 -1.68 11.54 -9.56
N ALA A 64 -2.88 11.38 -9.01
CA ALA A 64 -3.89 12.42 -8.99
C ALA A 64 -3.45 13.62 -8.15
N LEU A 65 -2.78 13.37 -7.03
CA LEU A 65 -2.22 14.43 -6.18
C LEU A 65 -1.17 15.23 -6.95
N GLN A 66 -0.28 14.56 -7.65
CA GLN A 66 0.73 15.24 -8.46
C GLN A 66 0.12 16.05 -9.58
N GLY A 67 -0.93 15.53 -10.19
CA GLY A 67 -1.61 16.22 -11.30
C GLY A 67 -2.58 17.31 -10.87
N GLY A 68 -2.78 17.49 -9.58
CA GLY A 68 -3.69 18.51 -9.06
C GLY A 68 -5.16 18.13 -9.10
N GLY A 69 -5.48 16.90 -9.48
CA GLY A 69 -6.86 16.43 -9.56
C GLY A 69 -7.43 15.95 -8.24
N LEU A 70 -6.61 15.86 -7.22
CA LEU A 70 -7.01 15.39 -5.89
C LEU A 70 -6.29 16.22 -4.85
N ARG A 71 -7.02 16.65 -3.82
CA ARG A 71 -6.44 17.41 -2.72
C ARG A 71 -5.89 16.46 -1.67
N LEU A 72 -4.73 16.81 -1.12
CA LEU A 72 -4.09 15.97 -0.12
C LEU A 72 -4.98 15.74 1.11
N ALA A 73 -5.66 16.77 1.58
CA ALA A 73 -6.54 16.63 2.74
C ALA A 73 -7.64 15.59 2.50
N ASP A 74 -8.21 15.58 1.29
CA ASP A 74 -9.26 14.63 0.95
C ASP A 74 -8.71 13.21 0.83
N ALA A 75 -7.54 13.07 0.23
CA ALA A 75 -6.89 11.77 0.11
C ALA A 75 -6.56 11.17 1.49
N LEU A 76 -6.07 12.01 2.39
CA LEU A 76 -5.72 11.56 3.76
C LEU A 76 -6.97 11.16 4.55
N ARG A 77 -8.05 11.93 4.41
CA ARG A 77 -9.30 11.58 5.09
C ARG A 77 -9.85 10.25 4.59
N ALA A 78 -9.86 10.05 3.27
CA ALA A 78 -10.32 8.79 2.69
C ALA A 78 -9.44 7.62 3.15
N GLN A 79 -8.14 7.83 3.25
CA GLN A 79 -7.21 6.79 3.69
C GLN A 79 -7.42 6.47 5.17
N GLU A 80 -7.65 7.47 6.00
CA GLU A 80 -7.95 7.27 7.41
C GLU A 80 -9.19 6.39 7.58
N GLU A 81 -10.24 6.67 6.79
CA GLU A 81 -11.47 5.87 6.82
C GLU A 81 -11.22 4.42 6.37
N ARG A 82 -10.40 4.23 5.34
CA ARG A 82 -10.03 2.88 4.89
C ARG A 82 -9.29 2.11 5.96
N LEU A 83 -8.32 2.77 6.61
CA LEU A 83 -7.54 2.14 7.68
C LEU A 83 -8.42 1.75 8.85
N GLU A 84 -9.42 2.57 9.17
CA GLU A 84 -10.36 2.26 10.23
C GLU A 84 -11.20 1.03 9.89
N ARG A 85 -11.68 0.94 8.65
CA ARG A 85 -12.42 -0.25 8.21
C ARG A 85 -11.54 -1.49 8.22
N GLU A 86 -10.29 -1.37 7.76
CA GLU A 86 -9.36 -2.48 7.75
C GLU A 86 -9.03 -2.94 9.16
N ALA A 87 -8.93 -2.01 10.10
CA ALA A 87 -8.70 -2.35 11.50
C ALA A 87 -9.87 -3.15 12.08
N ARG A 88 -11.09 -2.76 11.77
CA ARG A 88 -12.27 -3.51 12.22
C ARG A 88 -12.34 -4.89 11.59
N GLN A 89 -12.04 -4.99 10.30
CA GLN A 89 -12.02 -6.29 9.61
C GLN A 89 -10.96 -7.20 10.19
N ARG A 90 -9.81 -6.65 10.50
CA ARG A 90 -8.69 -7.40 11.07
C ARG A 90 -9.05 -7.92 12.46
N GLU A 91 -9.71 -7.09 13.25
CA GLU A 91 -10.13 -7.49 14.60
C GLU A 91 -11.21 -8.59 14.53
N ALA A 92 -12.14 -8.47 13.59
CA ALA A 92 -13.15 -9.50 13.37
C ALA A 92 -12.48 -10.84 12.98
N ALA A 93 -11.48 -10.79 12.11
CA ALA A 93 -10.75 -11.97 11.71
C ALA A 93 -10.00 -12.60 12.88
N ARG A 94 -9.37 -11.78 13.72
CA ARG A 94 -8.66 -12.27 14.91
C ARG A 94 -9.60 -12.95 15.88
N THR A 95 -10.75 -12.33 16.11
CA THR A 95 -11.77 -12.89 17.01
C THR A 95 -12.25 -14.24 16.50
N LEU A 96 -12.52 -14.34 15.20
CA LEU A 96 -12.98 -15.60 14.64
C LEU A 96 -11.89 -16.68 14.68
N CYS A 97 -10.65 -16.33 14.40
CA CYS A 97 -9.54 -17.28 14.52
C CYS A 97 -9.49 -17.87 15.93
N ARG A 98 -9.62 -17.02 16.94
CA ARG A 98 -9.61 -17.45 18.33
C ARG A 98 -10.80 -18.37 18.64
N THR A 99 -11.98 -18.00 18.15
CA THR A 99 -13.17 -18.83 18.33
C THR A 99 -13.00 -20.20 17.70
N MET A 100 -12.49 -20.25 16.48
CA MET A 100 -12.25 -21.51 15.79
C MET A 100 -11.23 -22.38 16.51
N GLU A 101 -10.17 -21.77 17.02
CA GLU A 101 -9.19 -22.50 17.82
C GLU A 101 -9.83 -23.10 19.08
N ASP A 102 -10.61 -22.27 19.79
CA ASP A 102 -11.24 -22.69 21.03
C ASP A 102 -12.26 -23.81 20.80
N GLU A 103 -12.91 -23.81 19.66
CA GLU A 103 -13.87 -24.86 19.29
C GLU A 103 -13.19 -26.11 18.73
N GLY A 104 -11.88 -26.07 18.55
CA GLY A 104 -11.15 -27.20 18.02
C GLY A 104 -11.47 -27.50 16.55
N ALA A 105 -11.72 -26.47 15.76
CA ALA A 105 -12.07 -26.63 14.35
C ALA A 105 -10.96 -27.37 13.59
N GLU A 106 -11.38 -28.33 12.76
CA GLU A 106 -10.48 -29.10 11.92
C GLU A 106 -10.83 -28.85 10.46
N TYR A 107 -9.83 -28.81 9.61
CA TYR A 107 -10.06 -28.48 8.21
C TYR A 107 -11.02 -29.42 7.52
N ALA A 108 -10.85 -30.72 7.74
CA ALA A 108 -11.65 -31.74 7.05
C ALA A 108 -13.14 -31.69 7.37
N THR A 109 -13.50 -31.17 8.54
CA THR A 109 -14.90 -31.12 8.99
C THR A 109 -15.38 -29.69 9.20
N LEU A 110 -14.65 -28.73 8.67
CA LEU A 110 -14.93 -27.31 8.89
C LEU A 110 -16.29 -26.90 8.33
N ASP A 111 -17.13 -26.35 9.19
CA ASP A 111 -18.41 -25.77 8.77
C ASP A 111 -18.18 -24.32 8.35
N ALA A 112 -17.71 -24.14 7.14
CA ALA A 112 -17.33 -22.82 6.63
C ALA A 112 -18.52 -21.87 6.57
N GLY A 113 -19.70 -22.36 6.23
CA GLY A 113 -20.90 -21.53 6.16
C GLY A 113 -21.23 -20.87 7.49
N ARG A 114 -21.12 -21.62 8.57
CA ARG A 114 -21.38 -21.12 9.92
C ARG A 114 -20.37 -20.04 10.31
N TYR A 115 -19.11 -20.30 10.03
CA TYR A 115 -18.05 -19.33 10.36
C TYR A 115 -18.11 -18.09 9.49
N LEU A 116 -18.52 -18.20 8.24
CA LEU A 116 -18.71 -17.03 7.38
C LEU A 116 -19.83 -16.14 7.92
N GLU A 117 -20.91 -16.73 8.43
CA GLU A 117 -21.98 -15.96 9.08
C GLU A 117 -21.48 -15.24 10.32
N GLN A 118 -20.67 -15.92 11.13
CA GLN A 118 -20.09 -15.29 12.32
C GLN A 118 -19.17 -14.14 11.95
N LEU A 119 -18.39 -14.30 10.89
CA LEU A 119 -17.49 -13.26 10.43
C LEU A 119 -18.26 -12.02 9.99
N ASP A 120 -19.35 -12.21 9.27
CA ASP A 120 -20.23 -11.11 8.85
C ASP A 120 -20.75 -10.33 10.03
N LYS A 121 -21.20 -11.03 11.07
CA LYS A 121 -21.74 -10.37 12.26
C LYS A 121 -20.67 -9.59 13.00
N LEU A 122 -19.45 -10.12 13.07
CA LEU A 122 -18.35 -9.43 13.74
C LEU A 122 -17.92 -8.19 12.98
N GLY A 123 -17.95 -8.25 11.65
CA GLY A 123 -17.53 -7.13 10.82
C GLY A 123 -18.58 -6.05 10.65
N GLU A 124 -19.80 -6.30 11.09
CA GLU A 124 -20.93 -5.37 10.97
C GLU A 124 -21.34 -5.01 9.55
N THR A 125 -20.38 -4.77 8.70
CA THR A 125 -20.61 -4.30 7.35
C THR A 125 -20.15 -5.29 6.29
N GLY A 126 -20.00 -6.52 6.69
CA GLY A 126 -19.52 -7.53 5.74
C GLY A 126 -18.05 -7.37 5.44
N VAL A 127 -17.32 -8.42 5.71
CA VAL A 127 -15.92 -8.49 5.33
C VAL A 127 -15.85 -8.92 3.88
N THR A 128 -15.32 -8.07 3.04
CA THR A 128 -15.14 -8.42 1.64
C THR A 128 -13.74 -8.98 1.43
N LEU A 129 -13.68 -10.08 0.73
CA LEU A 129 -12.40 -10.66 0.34
C LEU A 129 -11.95 -9.92 -0.91
N THR A 130 -11.13 -8.90 -0.70
CA THR A 130 -10.56 -8.18 -1.82
C THR A 130 -9.13 -8.64 -2.03
N PRO A 131 -8.77 -8.98 -3.25
CA PRO A 131 -7.36 -9.29 -3.50
C PRO A 131 -6.54 -8.03 -3.32
N PRO A 132 -5.25 -8.17 -2.97
CA PRO A 132 -4.41 -7.00 -2.83
C PRO A 132 -4.35 -6.24 -4.14
N ALA A 133 -4.33 -4.92 -4.06
CA ALA A 133 -4.22 -4.09 -5.22
C ALA A 133 -2.88 -4.30 -5.91
N ALA A 134 -2.90 -4.33 -7.23
CA ALA A 134 -1.68 -4.57 -7.99
C ALA A 134 -0.62 -3.51 -7.70
N ASP A 135 -1.03 -2.29 -7.45
CA ASP A 135 -0.12 -1.20 -7.17
C ASP A 135 0.51 -1.26 -5.79
N SER A 136 0.08 -2.19 -4.95
CA SER A 136 0.70 -2.37 -3.64
C SER A 136 1.93 -3.24 -3.71
N LEU A 137 2.18 -3.86 -4.86
CA LEU A 137 3.28 -4.74 -4.98
C LEU A 137 4.60 -4.07 -4.80
N PRO A 138 5.53 -4.12 -5.23
CA PRO A 138 6.92 -3.99 -4.93
C PRO A 138 7.26 -2.89 -3.98
N VAL A 139 6.31 -2.39 -3.29
CA VAL A 139 6.62 -1.17 -2.77
C VAL A 139 7.31 -1.19 -1.51
N VAL A 140 7.76 -0.54 -0.98
CA VAL A 140 8.13 -0.03 0.27
C VAL A 140 8.12 -1.04 1.37
N ARG A 141 8.35 -2.26 1.02
CA ARG A 141 8.41 -3.26 1.99
C ARG A 141 9.80 -3.46 2.42
N HIS A 142 10.10 -3.09 3.58
CA HIS A 142 11.37 -3.40 4.17
C HIS A 142 11.18 -4.47 5.21
N PRO A 143 12.04 -5.45 5.22
CA PRO A 143 12.00 -6.47 6.24
C PRO A 143 12.31 -5.90 7.60
#